data_d931ad40b113fa7dd2aa3b51808e1d8c
#
_entry.id   d931ad40b113fa7dd2aa3b51808e1d8c
#
_cell.length_a   1.000
_cell.length_b   1.000
_cell.length_c   1.000
_cell.angle_alpha   90.00
_cell.angle_beta   90.00
_cell.angle_gamma   90.00
#
_symmetry.space_group_name_H-M   'P 1'
#
loop_
_entity.id
_entity.type
_entity.pdbx_description
1 polymer ?
#
loop_
_entity_poly.entity_id
_entity_poly.type
_entity_poly.pdbx_seq_one_letter_code
_entity_poly.pdbx_strand_id
1 'polypeptide(L)'
;MSHEILSVLEYMEKEKGIRRPDMIEAISGAIASAAQKGVSAGRDIRVEINPKTGALKAWSLLQVVDSVSDASLEIHVEKARQIKPEAQIGETIEKEVDPAFLGRIAAQTARQAIMQRIRQFEKDRIYDDYKDTVGDIVTGTVRRRERGDLIVDLGKAEAILPPRERVQGEDYAPGESIRCLLLKIEQTNRGPDIILSRSNINFVRRLFEVEVTEIADGTVTIEAMAREPGYRTKIAVNSSDPKVDPVGACVGARGARVKTIVRELGGEKIDIIRFYSNPLQLLEEALKPAVPKNIKVNEVERRIHFEVAEDDLSIAIGRRGFNAKLTSRLLGWKLDIGKEEKEAVGFDEKVAKAVEGLNAITGLDPEVASRLVSAGFASPEVFEGVTATDLVDVGFSVDEATDVLSKVEAYFQQTG
;
A
#
# COMPACT_ATOMS: atom_id res chain seq x y z
N MET A 1 -44.63 -3.26 31.74
CA MET A 1 -44.20 -2.58 30.49
C MET A 1 -43.60 -1.19 30.76
N SER A 2 -44.32 -0.21 31.34
CA SER A 2 -43.80 1.14 31.59
C SER A 2 -42.54 1.15 32.46
N HIS A 3 -42.50 0.34 33.55
CA HIS A 3 -41.34 0.21 34.44
C HIS A 3 -40.13 -0.45 33.74
N GLU A 4 -40.36 -1.43 32.90
CA GLU A 4 -39.30 -2.11 32.13
C GLU A 4 -38.66 -1.18 31.11
N ILE A 5 -39.49 -0.39 30.37
CA ILE A 5 -39.01 0.61 29.42
C ILE A 5 -38.14 1.65 30.15
N LEU A 6 -38.59 2.13 31.29
CA LEU A 6 -37.87 3.13 32.08
C LEU A 6 -36.52 2.60 32.57
N SER A 7 -36.47 1.38 33.15
CA SER A 7 -35.23 0.77 33.60
C SER A 7 -34.24 0.56 32.47
N VAL A 8 -34.70 0.19 31.28
CA VAL A 8 -33.85 0.07 30.09
C VAL A 8 -33.33 1.42 29.61
N LEU A 9 -34.19 2.45 29.58
CA LEU A 9 -33.78 3.82 29.19
C LEU A 9 -32.71 4.36 30.15
N GLU A 10 -32.89 4.16 31.47
CA GLU A 10 -31.91 4.59 32.48
C GLU A 10 -30.58 3.84 32.37
N TYR A 11 -30.63 2.54 32.17
CA TYR A 11 -29.45 1.71 31.98
C TYR A 11 -28.67 2.16 30.73
N MET A 12 -29.35 2.39 29.62
CA MET A 12 -28.73 2.79 28.37
C MET A 12 -28.13 4.20 28.42
N GLU A 13 -28.79 5.10 29.13
CA GLU A 13 -28.27 6.45 29.34
C GLU A 13 -27.02 6.46 30.21
N LYS A 14 -27.00 5.69 31.32
CA LYS A 14 -25.90 5.64 32.28
C LYS A 14 -24.72 4.79 31.79
N GLU A 15 -24.99 3.58 31.27
CA GLU A 15 -23.94 2.62 30.95
C GLU A 15 -23.45 2.70 29.51
N LYS A 16 -24.31 3.14 28.58
CA LYS A 16 -23.98 3.20 27.15
C LYS A 16 -23.88 4.60 26.60
N GLY A 17 -24.29 5.65 27.36
CA GLY A 17 -24.25 7.04 26.92
C GLY A 17 -25.25 7.40 25.82
N ILE A 18 -26.28 6.57 25.60
CA ILE A 18 -27.31 6.81 24.58
C ILE A 18 -28.35 7.79 25.15
N ARG A 19 -28.58 8.88 24.46
CA ARG A 19 -29.54 9.90 24.95
C ARG A 19 -30.95 9.34 24.99
N ARG A 20 -31.64 9.57 26.11
CA ARG A 20 -33.00 9.11 26.34
C ARG A 20 -33.99 9.53 25.24
N PRO A 21 -34.00 10.78 24.73
CA PRO A 21 -34.88 11.19 23.67
C PRO A 21 -34.73 10.35 22.38
N ASP A 22 -33.50 10.04 21.98
CA ASP A 22 -33.23 9.28 20.76
C ASP A 22 -33.76 7.84 20.84
N MET A 23 -33.72 7.26 22.05
CA MET A 23 -34.31 5.95 22.30
C MET A 23 -35.83 5.97 22.31
N ILE A 24 -36.43 7.01 22.91
CA ILE A 24 -37.88 7.18 22.95
C ILE A 24 -38.42 7.30 21.52
N GLU A 25 -37.78 8.14 20.69
CA GLU A 25 -38.16 8.32 19.29
C GLU A 25 -38.09 7.00 18.49
N ALA A 26 -36.98 6.28 18.63
CA ALA A 26 -36.81 4.97 17.95
C ALA A 26 -37.86 3.95 18.39
N ILE A 27 -38.17 3.86 19.68
CA ILE A 27 -39.15 2.91 20.22
C ILE A 27 -40.57 3.33 19.77
N SER A 28 -40.93 4.59 19.89
CA SER A 28 -42.25 5.13 19.48
C SER A 28 -42.51 4.89 18.01
N GLY A 29 -41.52 5.22 17.14
CA GLY A 29 -41.63 5.02 15.70
C GLY A 29 -41.74 3.54 15.31
N ALA A 30 -41.01 2.66 15.97
CA ALA A 30 -41.11 1.23 15.72
C ALA A 30 -42.46 0.64 16.13
N ILE A 31 -43.00 1.05 17.30
CA ILE A 31 -44.34 0.64 17.76
C ILE A 31 -45.41 1.15 16.81
N ALA A 32 -45.34 2.41 16.39
CA ALA A 32 -46.26 3.00 15.40
C ALA A 32 -46.26 2.20 14.09
N SER A 33 -45.07 1.93 13.52
CA SER A 33 -44.94 1.13 12.29
C SER A 33 -45.46 -0.30 12.41
N ALA A 34 -45.24 -0.94 13.56
CA ALA A 34 -45.74 -2.31 13.81
C ALA A 34 -47.29 -2.32 13.98
N ALA A 35 -47.84 -1.32 14.64
CA ALA A 35 -49.27 -1.15 14.80
C ALA A 35 -49.99 -0.94 13.46
N GLN A 36 -49.42 -0.13 12.56
CA GLN A 36 -49.89 0.09 11.19
C GLN A 36 -49.91 -1.21 10.37
N LYS A 37 -48.90 -2.06 10.49
CA LYS A 37 -48.78 -3.29 9.72
C LYS A 37 -49.61 -4.47 10.25
N GLY A 38 -49.78 -4.53 11.57
CA GLY A 38 -50.31 -5.74 12.21
C GLY A 38 -51.79 -5.71 12.59
N VAL A 39 -52.26 -4.60 13.13
CA VAL A 39 -53.60 -4.55 13.77
C VAL A 39 -54.55 -3.57 13.09
N SER A 40 -54.03 -2.62 12.38
CA SER A 40 -54.81 -1.56 11.75
C SER A 40 -54.25 -1.25 10.37
N ALA A 41 -54.37 -2.22 9.48
CA ALA A 41 -53.96 -2.00 8.08
C ALA A 41 -54.61 -0.71 7.54
N GLY A 42 -53.77 0.28 7.24
CA GLY A 42 -54.23 1.57 6.73
C GLY A 42 -54.40 2.69 7.77
N ARG A 43 -54.38 2.42 9.07
CA ARG A 43 -54.49 3.48 10.09
C ARG A 43 -53.12 4.17 10.32
N ASP A 44 -53.17 5.50 10.32
CA ASP A 44 -52.00 6.29 10.76
C ASP A 44 -52.03 6.43 12.28
N ILE A 45 -51.04 5.85 12.94
CA ILE A 45 -50.96 5.76 14.41
C ILE A 45 -49.74 6.54 14.90
N ARG A 46 -49.97 7.50 15.77
CA ARG A 46 -48.96 8.22 16.52
C ARG A 46 -48.78 7.59 17.90
N VAL A 47 -47.55 7.34 18.30
CA VAL A 47 -47.21 6.74 19.61
C VAL A 47 -46.27 7.69 20.35
N GLU A 48 -46.57 7.96 21.62
CA GLU A 48 -45.70 8.71 22.51
C GLU A 48 -45.38 7.90 23.77
N ILE A 49 -44.13 8.04 24.21
CA ILE A 49 -43.66 7.45 25.47
C ILE A 49 -43.28 8.61 26.42
N ASN A 50 -43.88 8.62 27.58
CA ASN A 50 -43.52 9.63 28.57
C ASN A 50 -42.11 9.39 29.13
N PRO A 51 -41.17 10.33 29.00
CA PRO A 51 -39.78 10.12 29.41
C PRO A 51 -39.57 9.93 30.92
N LYS A 52 -40.52 10.36 31.75
CA LYS A 52 -40.45 10.26 33.22
C LYS A 52 -41.15 9.01 33.77
N THR A 53 -42.24 8.58 33.16
CA THR A 53 -43.07 7.46 33.67
C THR A 53 -42.99 6.20 32.82
N GLY A 54 -42.41 6.27 31.62
CA GLY A 54 -42.40 5.16 30.67
C GLY A 54 -43.81 4.79 30.14
N ALA A 55 -44.82 5.61 30.45
CA ALA A 55 -46.21 5.34 30.05
C ALA A 55 -46.33 5.59 28.52
N LEU A 56 -46.98 4.62 27.86
CA LEU A 56 -47.21 4.63 26.42
C LEU A 56 -48.63 5.19 26.19
N LYS A 57 -48.74 6.17 25.29
CA LYS A 57 -50.00 6.67 24.74
C LYS A 57 -49.99 6.53 23.25
N ALA A 58 -51.13 6.24 22.67
CA ALA A 58 -51.29 6.14 21.25
C ALA A 58 -52.58 6.84 20.73
N TRP A 59 -52.46 7.41 19.57
CA TRP A 59 -53.56 8.11 18.90
C TRP A 59 -53.65 7.62 17.46
N SER A 60 -54.87 7.42 16.99
CA SER A 60 -55.18 7.24 15.59
C SER A 60 -55.40 8.60 14.95
N LEU A 61 -54.71 8.88 13.88
CA LEU A 61 -54.90 10.08 13.08
C LEU A 61 -56.05 9.84 12.09
N LEU A 62 -57.14 10.57 12.22
CA LEU A 62 -58.32 10.40 11.41
C LEU A 62 -58.62 11.71 10.66
N GLN A 63 -58.93 11.62 9.36
CA GLN A 63 -59.37 12.76 8.59
C GLN A 63 -60.84 13.02 8.82
N VAL A 64 -61.23 14.24 9.09
CA VAL A 64 -62.61 14.64 9.29
C VAL A 64 -63.31 14.76 7.92
N VAL A 65 -64.37 14.00 7.75
CA VAL A 65 -65.14 13.97 6.50
C VAL A 65 -66.64 14.12 6.78
N ASP A 66 -67.37 14.49 5.74
CA ASP A 66 -68.84 14.58 5.81
C ASP A 66 -69.51 13.19 5.62
N SER A 67 -68.88 12.31 4.84
CA SER A 67 -69.30 10.93 4.66
C SER A 67 -68.09 9.99 4.77
N VAL A 68 -68.17 9.05 5.72
CA VAL A 68 -67.07 8.08 5.99
C VAL A 68 -67.07 7.00 4.96
N SER A 69 -66.03 6.92 4.15
CA SER A 69 -65.75 5.85 3.22
C SER A 69 -64.92 4.72 3.85
N ASP A 70 -63.94 5.10 4.63
CA ASP A 70 -63.07 4.17 5.39
C ASP A 70 -63.01 4.58 6.86
N ALA A 71 -63.68 3.80 7.72
CA ALA A 71 -63.71 4.03 9.16
C ALA A 71 -62.33 3.86 9.86
N SER A 72 -61.31 3.37 9.15
CA SER A 72 -59.95 3.25 9.63
C SER A 72 -59.15 4.54 9.47
N LEU A 73 -59.50 5.37 8.49
CA LEU A 73 -58.78 6.62 8.13
C LEU A 73 -59.62 7.89 8.36
N GLU A 74 -60.96 7.72 8.40
CA GLU A 74 -61.89 8.83 8.37
C GLU A 74 -62.81 8.86 9.60
N ILE A 75 -63.25 10.02 9.98
CA ILE A 75 -64.23 10.24 11.05
C ILE A 75 -65.28 11.25 10.60
N HIS A 76 -66.56 10.97 10.84
CA HIS A 76 -67.64 11.88 10.55
C HIS A 76 -67.52 13.15 11.41
N VAL A 77 -67.79 14.32 10.81
CA VAL A 77 -67.65 15.65 11.45
C VAL A 77 -68.38 15.76 12.81
N GLU A 78 -69.56 15.15 12.97
CA GLU A 78 -70.26 15.17 14.24
C GLU A 78 -69.52 14.43 15.38
N LYS A 79 -68.89 13.28 15.05
CA LYS A 79 -68.08 12.53 16.00
C LYS A 79 -66.74 13.20 16.26
N ALA A 80 -66.18 13.87 15.24
CA ALA A 80 -64.99 14.67 15.36
C ALA A 80 -65.16 15.82 16.34
N ARG A 81 -66.32 16.50 16.29
CA ARG A 81 -66.67 17.61 17.21
C ARG A 81 -66.88 17.18 18.65
N GLN A 82 -67.15 15.92 18.92
CA GLN A 82 -67.18 15.38 20.31
C GLN A 82 -65.77 15.28 20.92
N ILE A 83 -64.73 15.15 20.07
CA ILE A 83 -63.34 15.05 20.48
C ILE A 83 -62.74 16.49 20.51
N LYS A 84 -62.96 17.25 19.44
CA LYS A 84 -62.49 18.63 19.26
C LYS A 84 -63.66 19.50 18.76
N PRO A 85 -64.29 20.34 19.63
CA PRO A 85 -65.51 21.12 19.31
C PRO A 85 -65.41 21.96 18.02
N GLU A 86 -64.21 22.44 17.68
CA GLU A 86 -63.94 23.29 16.52
C GLU A 86 -63.50 22.51 15.27
N ALA A 87 -63.67 21.19 15.25
CA ALA A 87 -63.22 20.33 14.12
C ALA A 87 -63.97 20.69 12.83
N GLN A 88 -63.18 20.87 11.75
CA GLN A 88 -63.68 21.18 10.40
C GLN A 88 -63.41 20.04 9.45
N ILE A 89 -64.23 19.91 8.39
CA ILE A 89 -64.04 18.93 7.33
C ILE A 89 -62.69 19.16 6.64
N GLY A 90 -61.94 18.06 6.43
CA GLY A 90 -60.58 18.10 5.87
C GLY A 90 -59.48 18.22 6.95
N GLU A 91 -59.80 18.51 8.21
CA GLU A 91 -58.84 18.53 9.31
C GLU A 91 -58.50 17.09 9.76
N THR A 92 -57.25 16.88 10.21
CA THR A 92 -56.84 15.64 10.87
C THR A 92 -56.98 15.78 12.39
N ILE A 93 -57.68 14.85 13.02
CA ILE A 93 -57.81 14.81 14.47
C ILE A 93 -57.20 13.57 15.07
N GLU A 94 -56.73 13.70 16.31
CA GLU A 94 -56.13 12.63 17.09
C GLU A 94 -57.23 11.99 17.96
N LYS A 95 -57.47 10.71 17.76
CA LYS A 95 -58.36 9.94 18.63
C LYS A 95 -57.53 8.99 19.47
N GLU A 96 -57.62 9.08 20.78
CA GLU A 96 -56.87 8.20 21.70
C GLU A 96 -57.29 6.71 21.48
N VAL A 97 -56.30 5.84 21.38
CA VAL A 97 -56.50 4.41 21.19
C VAL A 97 -56.10 3.75 22.52
N ASP A 98 -56.92 2.75 22.97
CA ASP A 98 -56.63 1.98 24.18
C ASP A 98 -55.23 1.33 24.09
N PRO A 99 -54.29 1.65 24.99
CA PRO A 99 -52.98 1.02 25.01
C PRO A 99 -53.00 -0.50 25.16
N ALA A 100 -54.08 -1.07 25.70
CA ALA A 100 -54.25 -2.52 25.81
C ALA A 100 -54.34 -3.20 24.44
N PHE A 101 -54.87 -2.47 23.43
CA PHE A 101 -54.92 -2.88 22.01
C PHE A 101 -53.54 -3.10 21.41
N LEU A 102 -52.54 -2.33 21.84
CA LEU A 102 -51.17 -2.45 21.37
C LEU A 102 -50.33 -3.40 22.25
N GLY A 103 -50.83 -3.87 23.38
CA GLY A 103 -50.11 -4.47 24.52
C GLY A 103 -49.01 -5.48 24.18
N ARG A 104 -49.36 -6.57 23.50
CA ARG A 104 -48.36 -7.63 23.16
C ARG A 104 -47.43 -7.17 22.02
N ILE A 105 -47.97 -6.51 21.00
CA ILE A 105 -47.20 -6.01 19.85
C ILE A 105 -46.23 -4.93 20.30
N ALA A 106 -46.72 -3.98 21.12
CA ALA A 106 -45.89 -2.90 21.64
C ALA A 106 -44.71 -3.41 22.48
N ALA A 107 -44.92 -4.40 23.34
CA ALA A 107 -43.83 -4.96 24.16
C ALA A 107 -42.75 -5.67 23.34
N GLN A 108 -43.15 -6.50 22.38
CA GLN A 108 -42.22 -7.21 21.50
C GLN A 108 -41.46 -6.24 20.58
N THR A 109 -42.18 -5.28 20.00
CA THR A 109 -41.60 -4.29 19.09
C THR A 109 -40.68 -3.32 19.83
N ALA A 110 -41.07 -2.87 21.02
CA ALA A 110 -40.20 -2.05 21.87
C ALA A 110 -38.87 -2.75 22.17
N ARG A 111 -38.92 -4.03 22.55
CA ARG A 111 -37.70 -4.83 22.79
C ARG A 111 -36.82 -4.91 21.54
N GLN A 112 -37.42 -5.18 20.37
CA GLN A 112 -36.69 -5.25 19.11
C GLN A 112 -36.07 -3.89 18.73
N ALA A 113 -36.82 -2.79 18.86
CA ALA A 113 -36.35 -1.41 18.59
C ALA A 113 -35.19 -1.02 19.51
N ILE A 114 -35.31 -1.33 20.81
CA ILE A 114 -34.23 -1.10 21.77
C ILE A 114 -32.97 -1.86 21.35
N MET A 115 -33.08 -3.15 21.06
CA MET A 115 -31.94 -3.99 20.64
C MET A 115 -31.32 -3.50 19.34
N GLN A 116 -32.14 -3.03 18.39
CA GLN A 116 -31.66 -2.47 17.14
C GLN A 116 -30.93 -1.13 17.39
N ARG A 117 -31.46 -0.26 18.26
CA ARG A 117 -30.82 1.01 18.59
C ARG A 117 -29.49 0.83 19.31
N ILE A 118 -29.41 -0.15 20.22
CA ILE A 118 -28.17 -0.52 20.89
C ILE A 118 -27.13 -0.97 19.86
N ARG A 119 -27.48 -1.88 18.96
CA ARG A 119 -26.58 -2.34 17.90
C ARG A 119 -26.11 -1.19 17.02
N GLN A 120 -27.01 -0.26 16.65
CA GLN A 120 -26.63 0.90 15.85
C GLN A 120 -25.65 1.78 16.61
N PHE A 121 -25.93 2.09 17.88
CA PHE A 121 -25.03 2.88 18.72
C PHE A 121 -23.64 2.22 18.90
N GLU A 122 -23.60 0.92 19.13
CA GLU A 122 -22.33 0.17 19.21
C GLU A 122 -21.56 0.26 17.89
N LYS A 123 -22.24 0.20 16.74
CA LYS A 123 -21.63 0.38 15.42
C LYS A 123 -21.09 1.80 15.22
N ASP A 124 -21.88 2.81 15.55
CA ASP A 124 -21.48 4.21 15.42
C ASP A 124 -20.26 4.51 16.32
N ARG A 125 -20.26 3.95 17.54
CA ARG A 125 -19.14 4.08 18.46
C ARG A 125 -17.86 3.41 17.94
N ILE A 126 -17.95 2.22 17.35
CA ILE A 126 -16.79 1.56 16.71
C ILE A 126 -16.26 2.45 15.60
N TYR A 127 -17.11 3.01 14.76
CA TYR A 127 -16.70 3.93 13.71
C TYR A 127 -15.98 5.16 14.29
N ASP A 128 -16.56 5.80 15.32
CA ASP A 128 -15.97 6.99 15.96
C ASP A 128 -14.63 6.69 16.64
N ASP A 129 -14.48 5.50 17.25
CA ASP A 129 -13.25 5.09 17.93
C ASP A 129 -12.08 4.89 16.95
N TYR A 130 -12.36 4.55 15.69
CA TYR A 130 -11.32 4.20 14.71
C TYR A 130 -11.20 5.14 13.51
N LYS A 131 -12.15 6.04 13.24
CA LYS A 131 -12.13 6.93 12.07
C LYS A 131 -10.86 7.79 11.96
N ASP A 132 -10.35 8.26 13.11
CA ASP A 132 -9.17 9.11 13.18
C ASP A 132 -7.86 8.31 13.16
N THR A 133 -7.94 6.97 13.24
CA THR A 133 -6.79 6.06 13.14
C THR A 133 -6.61 5.46 11.74
N VAL A 134 -7.45 5.86 10.77
CA VAL A 134 -7.27 5.45 9.37
C VAL A 134 -5.94 5.98 8.84
N GLY A 135 -5.14 5.07 8.28
CA GLY A 135 -3.78 5.36 7.86
C GLY A 135 -2.71 5.14 8.93
N ASP A 136 -3.09 4.78 10.16
CA ASP A 136 -2.16 4.46 11.24
C ASP A 136 -1.94 2.96 11.42
N ILE A 137 -0.89 2.61 12.16
CA ILE A 137 -0.61 1.23 12.54
C ILE A 137 -1.43 0.85 13.76
N VAL A 138 -2.18 -0.22 13.63
CA VAL A 138 -2.90 -0.86 14.73
C VAL A 138 -2.30 -2.24 15.03
N THR A 139 -2.34 -2.62 16.29
CA THR A 139 -1.92 -3.95 16.74
C THR A 139 -3.16 -4.74 17.12
N GLY A 140 -3.24 -5.98 16.66
CA GLY A 140 -4.34 -6.87 16.99
C GLY A 140 -3.91 -8.33 17.06
N THR A 141 -4.80 -9.18 17.54
CA THR A 141 -4.57 -10.62 17.64
C THR A 141 -5.38 -11.36 16.59
N VAL A 142 -4.74 -12.24 15.84
CA VAL A 142 -5.42 -13.11 14.87
C VAL A 142 -6.38 -14.05 15.61
N ARG A 143 -7.67 -13.99 15.28
CA ARG A 143 -8.71 -14.84 15.89
C ARG A 143 -8.99 -16.10 15.10
N ARG A 144 -9.35 -15.93 13.82
CA ARG A 144 -9.79 -17.00 12.94
C ARG A 144 -9.71 -16.61 11.47
N ARG A 145 -9.83 -17.63 10.61
CA ARG A 145 -10.10 -17.42 9.17
C ARG A 145 -11.58 -17.63 8.90
N GLU A 146 -12.18 -16.72 8.17
CA GLU A 146 -13.58 -16.79 7.79
C GLU A 146 -13.75 -16.42 6.32
N ARG A 147 -14.27 -17.33 5.49
CA ARG A 147 -14.50 -17.16 4.03
C ARG A 147 -13.26 -16.67 3.25
N GLY A 148 -12.09 -17.01 3.74
CA GLY A 148 -10.82 -16.56 3.14
C GLY A 148 -10.22 -15.32 3.80
N ASP A 149 -10.98 -14.51 4.52
CA ASP A 149 -10.47 -13.37 5.28
C ASP A 149 -9.86 -13.80 6.62
N LEU A 150 -8.90 -13.03 7.11
CA LEU A 150 -8.42 -13.14 8.49
C LEU A 150 -9.18 -12.15 9.36
N ILE A 151 -9.72 -12.64 10.45
CA ILE A 151 -10.35 -11.82 11.48
C ILE A 151 -9.34 -11.54 12.57
N VAL A 152 -9.12 -10.26 12.82
CA VAL A 152 -8.15 -9.74 13.78
C VAL A 152 -8.89 -8.96 14.87
N ASP A 153 -8.65 -9.31 16.12
CA ASP A 153 -9.22 -8.62 17.26
C ASP A 153 -8.35 -7.42 17.65
N LEU A 154 -8.93 -6.23 17.60
CA LEU A 154 -8.29 -4.99 18.02
C LEU A 154 -8.64 -4.62 19.49
N GLY A 155 -9.29 -5.53 20.22
CA GLY A 155 -9.74 -5.33 21.60
C GLY A 155 -11.15 -4.73 21.70
N LYS A 156 -11.43 -3.62 21.01
CA LYS A 156 -12.76 -2.99 20.98
C LYS A 156 -13.63 -3.46 19.81
N ALA A 157 -13.02 -3.93 18.75
CA ALA A 157 -13.70 -4.38 17.53
C ALA A 157 -12.91 -5.47 16.82
N GLU A 158 -13.60 -6.29 16.03
CA GLU A 158 -12.97 -7.18 15.05
C GLU A 158 -12.70 -6.42 13.75
N ALA A 159 -11.53 -6.65 13.18
CA ALA A 159 -11.11 -6.10 11.90
C ALA A 159 -10.83 -7.21 10.89
N ILE A 160 -10.85 -6.88 9.61
CA ILE A 160 -10.72 -7.81 8.50
C ILE A 160 -9.40 -7.55 7.78
N LEU A 161 -8.56 -8.59 7.65
CA LEU A 161 -7.39 -8.57 6.78
C LEU A 161 -7.65 -9.48 5.57
N PRO A 162 -8.13 -8.93 4.44
CA PRO A 162 -8.52 -9.71 3.28
C PRO A 162 -7.30 -10.28 2.54
N PRO A 163 -7.45 -11.34 1.71
CA PRO A 163 -6.33 -11.99 1.01
C PRO A 163 -5.45 -11.05 0.19
N ARG A 164 -6.05 -10.06 -0.49
CA ARG A 164 -5.35 -9.07 -1.31
C ARG A 164 -4.46 -8.10 -0.51
N GLU A 165 -4.74 -7.94 0.77
CA GLU A 165 -4.04 -7.04 1.68
C GLU A 165 -3.01 -7.77 2.55
N ARG A 166 -2.84 -9.09 2.36
CA ARG A 166 -1.81 -9.89 3.01
C ARG A 166 -0.53 -9.90 2.20
N VAL A 167 0.54 -10.27 2.87
CA VAL A 167 1.85 -10.51 2.24
C VAL A 167 2.00 -12.00 1.98
N GLN A 168 2.41 -12.36 0.76
CA GLN A 168 2.70 -13.75 0.43
C GLN A 168 3.92 -14.24 1.23
N GLY A 169 3.78 -15.42 1.85
CA GLY A 169 4.86 -16.02 2.65
C GLY A 169 4.81 -15.67 4.13
N GLU A 170 3.95 -14.75 4.58
CA GLU A 170 3.66 -14.57 5.99
C GLU A 170 2.63 -15.61 6.46
N ASP A 171 2.91 -16.25 7.58
CA ASP A 171 1.93 -17.09 8.27
C ASP A 171 1.19 -16.25 9.32
N TYR A 172 -0.07 -16.54 9.51
CA TYR A 172 -0.96 -15.81 10.42
C TYR A 172 -1.70 -16.84 11.29
N ALA A 173 -1.03 -17.34 12.31
CA ALA A 173 -1.60 -18.32 13.21
C ALA A 173 -2.62 -17.69 14.17
N PRO A 174 -3.73 -18.37 14.49
CA PRO A 174 -4.64 -17.91 15.53
C PRO A 174 -3.91 -17.72 16.87
N GLY A 175 -4.15 -16.59 17.53
CA GLY A 175 -3.49 -16.19 18.78
C GLY A 175 -2.23 -15.35 18.57
N GLU A 176 -1.72 -15.22 17.36
CA GLU A 176 -0.57 -14.39 17.05
C GLU A 176 -0.94 -12.90 17.06
N SER A 177 -0.05 -12.08 17.64
CA SER A 177 -0.16 -10.62 17.60
C SER A 177 0.46 -10.08 16.32
N ILE A 178 -0.29 -9.30 15.56
CA ILE A 178 0.17 -8.70 14.31
C ILE A 178 -0.05 -7.19 14.31
N ARG A 179 0.86 -6.49 13.63
CA ARG A 179 0.70 -5.07 13.30
C ARG A 179 0.18 -4.94 11.88
N CYS A 180 -0.78 -4.07 11.68
CA CYS A 180 -1.34 -3.79 10.36
C CYS A 180 -1.59 -2.28 10.19
N LEU A 181 -1.61 -1.82 8.95
CA LEU A 181 -2.16 -0.53 8.62
C LEU A 181 -3.69 -0.63 8.68
N LEU A 182 -4.35 0.28 9.39
CA LEU A 182 -5.79 0.47 9.25
C LEU A 182 -6.03 1.18 7.91
N LEU A 183 -6.41 0.42 6.90
CA LEU A 183 -6.49 0.92 5.53
C LEU A 183 -7.71 1.82 5.32
N LYS A 184 -8.87 1.38 5.80
CA LYS A 184 -10.15 2.09 5.69
C LYS A 184 -11.21 1.46 6.59
N ILE A 185 -12.30 2.22 6.79
CA ILE A 185 -13.51 1.73 7.43
C ILE A 185 -14.65 1.82 6.42
N GLU A 186 -15.29 0.71 6.12
CA GLU A 186 -16.43 0.63 5.21
C GLU A 186 -17.72 0.50 6.01
N GLN A 187 -18.68 1.39 5.77
CA GLN A 187 -20.01 1.28 6.35
C GLN A 187 -20.83 0.21 5.61
N THR A 188 -21.25 -0.81 6.32
CA THR A 188 -22.10 -1.87 5.77
C THR A 188 -23.41 -1.96 6.54
N ASN A 189 -24.40 -2.65 5.97
CA ASN A 189 -25.69 -2.90 6.65
C ASN A 189 -25.52 -3.67 7.99
N ARG A 190 -24.39 -4.38 8.14
CA ARG A 190 -24.06 -5.12 9.36
C ARG A 190 -23.29 -4.30 10.38
N GLY A 191 -22.71 -3.17 9.96
CA GLY A 191 -21.89 -2.28 10.77
C GLY A 191 -20.63 -1.82 10.03
N PRO A 192 -19.73 -1.10 10.68
CA PRO A 192 -18.45 -0.71 10.12
C PRO A 192 -17.53 -1.93 10.02
N ASP A 193 -17.06 -2.21 8.81
CA ASP A 193 -16.01 -3.18 8.56
C ASP A 193 -14.67 -2.44 8.56
N ILE A 194 -13.80 -2.74 9.52
CA ILE A 194 -12.46 -2.19 9.62
C ILE A 194 -11.54 -3.04 8.76
N ILE A 195 -11.00 -2.46 7.68
CA ILE A 195 -10.15 -3.17 6.74
C ILE A 195 -8.69 -2.87 7.05
N LEU A 196 -7.93 -3.93 7.27
CA LEU A 196 -6.50 -3.90 7.56
C LEU A 196 -5.68 -4.23 6.31
N SER A 197 -4.43 -3.75 6.27
CA SER A 197 -3.47 -4.09 5.22
C SER A 197 -2.06 -4.26 5.78
N ARG A 198 -1.35 -5.26 5.27
CA ARG A 198 0.11 -5.42 5.42
C ARG A 198 0.83 -5.26 4.06
N SER A 199 0.09 -5.36 2.95
CA SER A 199 0.64 -5.21 1.60
C SER A 199 0.74 -3.75 1.14
N ASN A 200 -0.03 -2.84 1.73
CA ASN A 200 -0.03 -1.43 1.34
C ASN A 200 1.33 -0.76 1.58
N ILE A 201 1.73 0.11 0.66
CA ILE A 201 3.01 0.83 0.74
C ILE A 201 3.06 1.76 1.96
N ASN A 202 1.93 2.34 2.36
CA ASN A 202 1.84 3.21 3.53
C ASN A 202 2.10 2.47 4.85
N PHE A 203 1.94 1.14 4.89
CA PHE A 203 2.34 0.35 6.06
C PHE A 203 3.84 0.51 6.34
N VAL A 204 4.68 0.41 5.30
CA VAL A 204 6.13 0.62 5.44
C VAL A 204 6.44 2.07 5.80
N ARG A 205 5.78 3.05 5.18
CA ARG A 205 5.94 4.48 5.53
C ARG A 205 5.69 4.74 7.01
N ARG A 206 4.58 4.23 7.53
CA ARG A 206 4.23 4.40 8.96
C ARG A 206 5.19 3.67 9.90
N LEU A 207 5.72 2.51 9.49
CA LEU A 207 6.77 1.83 10.27
C LEU A 207 8.02 2.71 10.38
N PHE A 208 8.42 3.38 9.30
CA PHE A 208 9.53 4.34 9.34
C PHE A 208 9.23 5.55 10.23
N GLU A 209 8.03 6.11 10.17
CA GLU A 209 7.60 7.23 11.01
C GLU A 209 7.59 6.88 12.51
N VAL A 210 7.26 5.63 12.85
CA VAL A 210 7.31 5.14 14.25
C VAL A 210 8.72 4.86 14.73
N GLU A 211 9.60 4.32 13.86
CA GLU A 211 10.93 3.85 14.25
C GLU A 211 12.02 4.93 14.12
N VAL A 212 11.81 5.92 13.24
CA VAL A 212 12.80 6.96 12.91
C VAL A 212 12.30 8.33 13.37
N THR A 213 12.87 8.83 14.46
CA THR A 213 12.47 10.11 15.07
C THR A 213 12.62 11.29 14.12
N GLU A 214 13.67 11.28 13.28
CA GLU A 214 13.93 12.33 12.29
C GLU A 214 12.90 12.36 11.15
N ILE A 215 12.17 11.25 10.92
CA ILE A 215 11.01 11.23 10.02
C ILE A 215 9.76 11.71 10.76
N ALA A 216 9.59 11.30 12.02
CA ALA A 216 8.44 11.71 12.83
C ALA A 216 8.39 13.23 13.08
N ASP A 217 9.55 13.88 13.25
CA ASP A 217 9.65 15.33 13.43
C ASP A 217 9.74 16.13 12.12
N GLY A 218 9.80 15.45 10.96
CA GLY A 218 9.84 16.05 9.63
C GLY A 218 11.22 16.56 9.19
N THR A 219 12.29 16.33 9.95
CA THR A 219 13.66 16.65 9.56
C THR A 219 14.10 15.83 8.35
N VAL A 220 13.70 14.54 8.32
CA VAL A 220 13.90 13.64 7.19
C VAL A 220 12.54 13.34 6.55
N THR A 221 12.47 13.40 5.22
CA THR A 221 11.26 13.12 4.45
C THR A 221 11.45 11.93 3.51
N ILE A 222 10.40 11.12 3.35
CA ILE A 222 10.36 10.06 2.34
C ILE A 222 9.73 10.65 1.08
N GLU A 223 10.57 11.00 0.11
CA GLU A 223 10.15 11.66 -1.13
C GLU A 223 9.55 10.67 -2.14
N ALA A 224 10.12 9.49 -2.26
CA ALA A 224 9.63 8.45 -3.17
C ALA A 224 9.74 7.07 -2.53
N MET A 225 8.80 6.20 -2.88
CA MET A 225 8.78 4.82 -2.38
C MET A 225 8.19 3.88 -3.42
N ALA A 226 8.79 2.72 -3.57
CA ALA A 226 8.27 1.63 -4.40
C ALA A 226 8.39 0.32 -3.64
N ARG A 227 7.31 -0.48 -3.63
CA ARG A 227 7.21 -1.72 -2.85
C ARG A 227 6.71 -2.89 -3.71
N GLU A 228 7.31 -4.03 -3.51
CA GLU A 228 6.79 -5.35 -3.89
C GLU A 228 6.63 -6.13 -2.58
N PRO A 229 5.39 -6.25 -2.04
CA PRO A 229 5.14 -6.77 -0.70
C PRO A 229 5.73 -8.17 -0.48
N GLY A 230 6.41 -8.37 0.66
CA GLY A 230 7.07 -9.61 1.02
C GLY A 230 8.38 -9.89 0.28
N TYR A 231 8.78 -9.01 -0.62
CA TYR A 231 10.01 -9.19 -1.39
C TYR A 231 11.01 -8.06 -1.16
N ARG A 232 10.67 -6.84 -1.57
CA ARG A 232 11.60 -5.70 -1.49
C ARG A 232 10.86 -4.37 -1.55
N THR A 233 11.36 -3.40 -0.77
CA THR A 233 10.95 -2.00 -0.82
C THR A 233 12.16 -1.12 -1.08
N LYS A 234 12.02 -0.14 -1.98
CA LYS A 234 12.98 0.95 -2.19
C LYS A 234 12.38 2.25 -1.67
N ILE A 235 13.14 3.00 -0.89
CA ILE A 235 12.76 4.33 -0.40
C ILE A 235 13.84 5.34 -0.72
N ALA A 236 13.43 6.50 -1.20
CA ALA A 236 14.30 7.65 -1.43
C ALA A 236 13.99 8.72 -0.39
N VAL A 237 14.98 9.08 0.41
CA VAL A 237 14.86 9.98 1.55
C VAL A 237 15.66 11.25 1.36
N ASN A 238 15.15 12.36 1.88
CA ASN A 238 15.79 13.66 1.85
C ASN A 238 15.83 14.24 3.27
N SER A 239 16.72 15.20 3.51
CA SER A 239 16.77 15.95 4.76
C SER A 239 16.64 17.44 4.51
N SER A 240 15.84 18.11 5.33
CA SER A 240 15.74 19.57 5.37
C SER A 240 16.93 20.21 6.08
N ASP A 241 17.62 19.47 6.96
CA ASP A 241 18.85 19.94 7.65
C ASP A 241 20.08 19.33 6.96
N PRO A 242 20.98 20.17 6.40
CA PRO A 242 22.23 19.70 5.78
C PRO A 242 23.17 18.92 6.70
N LYS A 243 23.01 19.05 8.02
CA LYS A 243 23.84 18.35 9.02
C LYS A 243 23.33 16.94 9.29
N VAL A 244 22.11 16.61 8.88
CA VAL A 244 21.50 15.30 9.10
C VAL A 244 21.61 14.47 7.83
N ASP A 245 22.33 13.35 7.90
CA ASP A 245 22.34 12.36 6.81
C ASP A 245 21.04 11.57 6.81
N PRO A 246 20.17 11.74 5.80
CA PRO A 246 18.85 11.11 5.78
C PRO A 246 18.92 9.58 5.69
N VAL A 247 19.91 9.02 5.00
CA VAL A 247 20.10 7.58 4.88
C VAL A 247 20.57 7.00 6.20
N GLY A 248 21.59 7.63 6.82
CA GLY A 248 22.12 7.22 8.12
C GLY A 248 21.07 7.26 9.23
N ALA A 249 20.21 8.28 9.26
CA ALA A 249 19.10 8.40 10.19
C ALA A 249 18.11 7.22 10.08
N CYS A 250 17.72 6.85 8.86
CA CYS A 250 16.81 5.74 8.60
C CYS A 250 17.44 4.37 8.89
N VAL A 251 18.73 4.19 8.59
CA VAL A 251 19.44 2.93 8.86
C VAL A 251 19.68 2.74 10.36
N GLY A 252 20.06 3.80 11.04
CA GLY A 252 20.42 3.79 12.46
C GLY A 252 21.75 3.13 12.76
N ALA A 253 22.19 3.20 14.02
CA ALA A 253 23.45 2.64 14.47
C ALA A 253 23.53 1.12 14.15
N ARG A 254 24.52 0.73 13.33
CA ARG A 254 24.72 -0.68 12.89
C ARG A 254 23.49 -1.30 12.21
N GLY A 255 22.61 -0.48 11.64
CA GLY A 255 21.39 -0.92 10.99
C GLY A 255 20.25 -1.33 11.93
N ALA A 256 20.28 -0.89 13.19
CA ALA A 256 19.31 -1.33 14.19
C ALA A 256 17.86 -0.96 13.80
N ARG A 257 17.64 0.29 13.37
CA ARG A 257 16.29 0.78 13.00
C ARG A 257 15.73 0.00 11.79
N VAL A 258 16.49 -0.07 10.70
CA VAL A 258 16.03 -0.78 9.50
C VAL A 258 15.83 -2.28 9.76
N LYS A 259 16.65 -2.91 10.61
CA LYS A 259 16.49 -4.33 10.98
C LYS A 259 15.20 -4.58 11.74
N THR A 260 14.76 -3.66 12.61
CA THR A 260 13.47 -3.75 13.30
C THR A 260 12.32 -3.74 12.30
N ILE A 261 12.36 -2.82 11.32
CA ILE A 261 11.33 -2.73 10.28
C ILE A 261 11.35 -3.98 9.39
N VAL A 262 12.53 -4.44 8.95
CA VAL A 262 12.66 -5.67 8.14
C VAL A 262 12.09 -6.89 8.87
N ARG A 263 12.31 -7.00 10.18
CA ARG A 263 11.75 -8.08 11.01
C ARG A 263 10.23 -7.99 11.06
N GLU A 264 9.65 -6.80 11.25
CA GLU A 264 8.20 -6.59 11.24
C GLU A 264 7.58 -6.96 9.89
N LEU A 265 8.31 -6.75 8.79
CA LEU A 265 7.87 -7.07 7.43
C LEU A 265 8.18 -8.53 7.01
N GLY A 266 8.47 -9.43 7.96
CA GLY A 266 8.71 -10.84 7.67
C GLY A 266 9.98 -11.10 6.82
N GLY A 267 10.96 -10.20 6.88
CA GLY A 267 12.22 -10.33 6.12
C GLY A 267 12.24 -9.63 4.76
N GLU A 268 11.22 -8.83 4.43
CA GLU A 268 11.19 -7.98 3.24
C GLU A 268 12.42 -7.06 3.20
N LYS A 269 13.19 -7.10 2.11
CA LYS A 269 14.42 -6.30 1.97
C LYS A 269 14.06 -4.82 1.76
N ILE A 270 14.82 -3.93 2.40
CA ILE A 270 14.63 -2.49 2.28
C ILE A 270 15.91 -1.85 1.76
N ASP A 271 15.82 -1.14 0.64
CA ASP A 271 16.86 -0.29 0.09
C ASP A 271 16.54 1.17 0.43
N ILE A 272 17.44 1.80 1.17
CA ILE A 272 17.32 3.21 1.55
C ILE A 272 18.36 3.99 0.76
N ILE A 273 17.90 4.94 -0.05
CA ILE A 273 18.76 5.75 -0.90
C ILE A 273 18.49 7.24 -0.67
N ARG A 274 19.47 8.07 -1.01
CA ARG A 274 19.29 9.52 -1.01
C ARG A 274 18.40 9.93 -2.17
N PHE A 275 17.47 10.82 -1.92
CA PHE A 275 16.64 11.41 -2.98
C PHE A 275 17.42 12.48 -3.75
N TYR A 276 17.24 12.47 -5.05
CA TYR A 276 17.71 13.51 -5.97
C TYR A 276 16.56 13.94 -6.87
N SER A 277 16.38 15.25 -7.03
CA SER A 277 15.37 15.80 -7.95
C SER A 277 15.71 15.56 -9.42
N ASN A 278 17.01 15.38 -9.75
CA ASN A 278 17.43 14.94 -11.06
C ASN A 278 17.20 13.44 -11.23
N PRO A 279 16.34 13.01 -12.19
CA PRO A 279 16.04 11.59 -12.40
C PRO A 279 17.25 10.72 -12.70
N LEU A 280 18.29 11.27 -13.33
CA LEU A 280 19.50 10.53 -13.70
C LEU A 280 20.34 10.22 -12.46
N GLN A 281 20.52 11.20 -11.58
CA GLN A 281 21.21 10.99 -10.31
C GLN A 281 20.47 10.00 -9.42
N LEU A 282 19.13 10.09 -9.39
CA LEU A 282 18.31 9.14 -8.64
C LEU A 282 18.37 7.73 -9.23
N LEU A 283 18.46 7.61 -10.57
CA LEU A 283 18.64 6.35 -11.27
C LEU A 283 19.97 5.69 -10.88
N GLU A 284 21.06 6.45 -10.96
CA GLU A 284 22.42 5.97 -10.58
C GLU A 284 22.43 5.46 -9.13
N GLU A 285 21.83 6.23 -8.22
CA GLU A 285 21.76 5.84 -6.81
C GLU A 285 20.91 4.58 -6.60
N ALA A 286 19.77 4.49 -7.30
CA ALA A 286 18.83 3.37 -7.17
C ALA A 286 19.35 2.06 -7.77
N LEU A 287 20.29 2.13 -8.73
CA LEU A 287 20.87 0.94 -9.38
C LEU A 287 22.12 0.40 -8.71
N LYS A 288 22.76 1.16 -7.80
CA LYS A 288 23.97 0.69 -7.13
C LYS A 288 23.86 -0.75 -6.65
N PRO A 289 24.89 -1.61 -6.84
CA PRO A 289 26.24 -1.30 -7.34
C PRO A 289 26.36 -1.22 -8.88
N ALA A 290 25.31 -1.55 -9.67
CA ALA A 290 25.37 -1.43 -11.13
C ALA A 290 25.51 0.03 -11.55
N VAL A 291 26.37 0.26 -12.57
CA VAL A 291 26.63 1.60 -13.09
C VAL A 291 25.99 1.75 -14.46
N PRO A 292 24.97 2.63 -14.59
CA PRO A 292 24.36 2.91 -15.89
C PRO A 292 25.29 3.73 -16.77
N LYS A 293 25.39 3.38 -18.06
CA LYS A 293 26.14 4.05 -19.10
C LYS A 293 25.25 4.37 -20.30
N ASN A 294 25.73 5.19 -21.24
CA ASN A 294 25.05 5.51 -22.49
C ASN A 294 23.59 5.90 -22.29
N ILE A 295 23.33 6.75 -21.26
CA ILE A 295 21.98 7.12 -20.84
C ILE A 295 21.34 8.04 -21.89
N LYS A 296 20.17 7.62 -22.41
CA LYS A 296 19.34 8.41 -23.33
C LYS A 296 17.99 8.67 -22.67
N VAL A 297 17.57 9.93 -22.61
CA VAL A 297 16.33 10.35 -21.95
C VAL A 297 15.32 10.79 -23.00
N ASN A 298 14.12 10.24 -22.94
CA ASN A 298 12.96 10.72 -23.68
C ASN A 298 11.96 11.32 -22.69
N GLU A 299 11.95 12.64 -22.57
CA GLU A 299 11.08 13.37 -21.63
C GLU A 299 9.60 13.26 -22.01
N VAL A 300 9.28 13.20 -23.31
CA VAL A 300 7.90 13.14 -23.79
C VAL A 300 7.22 11.84 -23.35
N GLU A 301 7.92 10.71 -23.48
CA GLU A 301 7.43 9.40 -23.10
C GLU A 301 7.74 9.04 -21.63
N ARG A 302 8.48 9.90 -20.92
CA ARG A 302 9.07 9.61 -19.60
C ARG A 302 9.79 8.26 -19.59
N ARG A 303 10.73 8.11 -20.52
CA ARG A 303 11.50 6.88 -20.73
C ARG A 303 12.99 7.16 -20.65
N ILE A 304 13.70 6.32 -19.91
CA ILE A 304 15.16 6.34 -19.81
C ILE A 304 15.67 5.02 -20.37
N HIS A 305 16.47 5.10 -21.41
CA HIS A 305 17.25 3.99 -21.93
C HIS A 305 18.68 4.11 -21.42
N PHE A 306 19.25 3.02 -20.94
CA PHE A 306 20.63 2.96 -20.49
C PHE A 306 21.19 1.57 -20.64
N GLU A 307 22.51 1.46 -20.68
CA GLU A 307 23.25 0.24 -20.78
C GLU A 307 24.00 -0.01 -19.47
N VAL A 308 24.24 -1.28 -19.15
CA VAL A 308 25.07 -1.69 -18.03
C VAL A 308 26.04 -2.77 -18.48
N ALA A 309 27.15 -2.90 -17.77
CA ALA A 309 28.10 -4.00 -18.02
C ALA A 309 27.40 -5.35 -17.95
N GLU A 310 27.87 -6.34 -18.69
CA GLU A 310 27.27 -7.69 -18.75
C GLU A 310 27.13 -8.32 -17.37
N ASP A 311 28.14 -8.16 -16.53
CA ASP A 311 28.18 -8.69 -15.16
C ASP A 311 27.13 -8.01 -14.25
N ASP A 312 26.81 -6.73 -14.52
CA ASP A 312 25.86 -5.93 -13.75
C ASP A 312 24.41 -6.08 -14.23
N LEU A 313 24.19 -6.65 -15.42
CA LEU A 313 22.86 -6.74 -16.02
C LEU A 313 21.87 -7.50 -15.13
N SER A 314 22.33 -8.61 -14.55
CA SER A 314 21.52 -9.40 -13.64
C SER A 314 21.17 -8.65 -12.34
N ILE A 315 22.05 -7.77 -11.88
CA ILE A 315 21.85 -6.92 -10.69
C ILE A 315 20.87 -5.79 -11.00
N ALA A 316 21.06 -5.10 -12.13
CA ALA A 316 20.20 -4.02 -12.58
C ALA A 316 18.75 -4.47 -12.82
N ILE A 317 18.55 -5.59 -13.47
CA ILE A 317 17.23 -6.21 -13.70
C ILE A 317 16.68 -6.81 -12.40
N GLY A 318 17.52 -7.53 -11.68
CA GLY A 318 17.16 -8.26 -10.46
C GLY A 318 16.31 -9.50 -10.71
N ARG A 319 16.12 -10.29 -9.68
CA ARG A 319 15.33 -11.53 -9.75
C ARG A 319 13.90 -11.21 -10.20
N ARG A 320 13.41 -11.88 -11.25
CA ARG A 320 12.10 -11.65 -11.88
C ARG A 320 11.86 -10.20 -12.35
N GLY A 321 12.92 -9.42 -12.61
CA GLY A 321 12.80 -8.03 -13.02
C GLY A 321 12.37 -7.06 -11.92
N PHE A 322 12.34 -7.48 -10.65
CA PHE A 322 11.83 -6.67 -9.56
C PHE A 322 12.68 -5.43 -9.27
N ASN A 323 14.03 -5.50 -9.44
CA ASN A 323 14.86 -4.33 -9.21
C ASN A 323 14.57 -3.23 -10.24
N ALA A 324 14.52 -3.57 -11.52
CA ALA A 324 14.15 -2.65 -12.59
C ALA A 324 12.74 -2.08 -12.40
N LYS A 325 11.75 -2.93 -12.06
CA LYS A 325 10.37 -2.51 -11.82
C LYS A 325 10.24 -1.56 -10.63
N LEU A 326 10.91 -1.84 -9.52
CA LEU A 326 10.91 -0.98 -8.34
C LEU A 326 11.60 0.35 -8.61
N THR A 327 12.75 0.33 -9.31
CA THR A 327 13.46 1.54 -9.72
C THR A 327 12.61 2.39 -10.66
N SER A 328 11.97 1.78 -11.66
CA SER A 328 11.03 2.46 -12.57
C SER A 328 9.88 3.15 -11.81
N ARG A 329 9.27 2.45 -10.85
CA ARG A 329 8.21 3.02 -10.01
C ARG A 329 8.70 4.14 -9.09
N LEU A 330 9.91 3.99 -8.54
CA LEU A 330 10.52 4.97 -7.64
C LEU A 330 10.79 6.29 -8.37
N LEU A 331 11.30 6.21 -9.60
CA LEU A 331 11.58 7.37 -10.44
C LEU A 331 10.33 7.96 -11.10
N GLY A 332 9.29 7.16 -11.31
CA GLY A 332 8.13 7.52 -12.14
C GLY A 332 8.44 7.55 -13.65
N TRP A 333 9.49 6.82 -14.09
CA TRP A 333 9.96 6.71 -15.46
C TRP A 333 9.97 5.27 -15.93
N LYS A 334 9.73 5.05 -17.22
CA LYS A 334 9.93 3.73 -17.86
C LYS A 334 11.41 3.52 -18.08
N LEU A 335 11.92 2.34 -17.76
CA LEU A 335 13.32 2.00 -17.88
C LEU A 335 13.49 0.93 -18.96
N ASP A 336 14.38 1.20 -19.91
CA ASP A 336 14.86 0.22 -20.91
C ASP A 336 16.34 -0.04 -20.63
N ILE A 337 16.65 -1.28 -20.26
CA ILE A 337 17.98 -1.69 -19.81
C ILE A 337 18.61 -2.51 -20.93
N GLY A 338 19.68 -1.97 -21.51
CA GLY A 338 20.53 -2.66 -22.48
C GLY A 338 21.77 -3.26 -21.84
N LYS A 339 22.39 -4.17 -22.56
CA LYS A 339 23.75 -4.65 -22.31
C LYS A 339 24.71 -3.73 -23.00
N GLU A 340 25.75 -3.27 -22.28
CA GLU A 340 26.86 -2.56 -22.89
C GLU A 340 27.52 -3.46 -23.97
N GLU A 341 27.38 -3.10 -25.22
CA GLU A 341 28.19 -3.71 -26.27
C GLU A 341 29.63 -3.23 -26.04
N LYS A 342 30.48 -4.14 -25.53
CA LYS A 342 31.91 -3.89 -25.64
C LYS A 342 32.14 -3.69 -27.14
N GLU A 343 32.48 -2.46 -27.55
CA GLU A 343 33.06 -2.26 -28.87
C GLU A 343 34.14 -3.33 -28.98
N ALA A 344 33.91 -4.33 -29.81
CA ALA A 344 34.95 -5.25 -30.19
C ALA A 344 36.01 -4.34 -30.82
N VAL A 345 37.08 -4.04 -30.01
CA VAL A 345 38.27 -3.38 -30.57
C VAL A 345 38.52 -4.14 -31.83
N GLY A 346 38.25 -3.47 -32.99
CA GLY A 346 38.21 -4.15 -34.26
C GLY A 346 39.52 -4.92 -34.42
N PHE A 347 39.48 -6.10 -35.05
CA PHE A 347 40.68 -6.87 -35.30
C PHE A 347 41.79 -5.97 -35.87
N ASP A 348 41.39 -4.98 -36.70
CA ASP A 348 42.28 -3.97 -37.29
C ASP A 348 42.94 -3.07 -36.25
N GLU A 349 42.23 -2.69 -35.17
CA GLU A 349 42.75 -1.82 -34.09
C GLU A 349 43.67 -2.58 -33.12
N LYS A 350 43.42 -3.85 -32.88
CA LYS A 350 44.32 -4.75 -32.14
C LYS A 350 45.61 -5.03 -32.98
N VAL A 351 45.43 -5.22 -34.26
CA VAL A 351 46.55 -5.37 -35.17
C VAL A 351 47.37 -4.10 -35.24
N ALA A 352 46.73 -2.91 -35.36
CA ALA A 352 47.41 -1.62 -35.35
C ALA A 352 48.21 -1.37 -34.06
N LYS A 353 47.65 -1.65 -32.89
CA LYS A 353 48.35 -1.56 -31.60
C LYS A 353 49.50 -2.55 -31.46
N ALA A 354 49.31 -3.75 -31.95
CA ALA A 354 50.37 -4.77 -31.95
C ALA A 354 51.51 -4.38 -32.90
N VAL A 355 51.20 -3.87 -34.12
CA VAL A 355 52.19 -3.33 -35.04
C VAL A 355 52.92 -2.13 -34.42
N GLU A 356 52.25 -1.24 -33.75
CA GLU A 356 52.86 -0.09 -33.01
C GLU A 356 53.80 -0.59 -31.92
N GLY A 357 53.42 -1.63 -31.17
CA GLY A 357 54.26 -2.28 -30.19
C GLY A 357 55.52 -2.91 -30.76
N LEU A 358 55.45 -3.55 -31.93
CA LEU A 358 56.60 -4.09 -32.64
C LEU A 358 57.49 -3.01 -33.29
N ASN A 359 56.89 -1.86 -33.61
CA ASN A 359 57.67 -0.68 -34.11
C ASN A 359 58.66 -0.13 -33.05
N ALA A 360 58.48 -0.48 -31.78
CA ALA A 360 59.49 -0.19 -30.72
C ALA A 360 60.82 -0.90 -30.98
N ILE A 361 60.84 -1.95 -31.78
CA ILE A 361 62.07 -2.64 -32.20
C ILE A 361 62.74 -1.76 -33.30
N THR A 362 63.83 -1.15 -32.94
CA THR A 362 64.54 -0.21 -33.84
C THR A 362 64.93 -0.85 -35.17
N GLY A 363 64.49 -0.26 -36.28
CA GLY A 363 64.86 -0.64 -37.62
C GLY A 363 64.01 -1.78 -38.21
N LEU A 364 62.91 -2.20 -37.60
CA LEU A 364 61.95 -3.12 -38.13
C LEU A 364 61.10 -2.39 -39.19
N ASP A 365 60.97 -3.02 -40.38
CA ASP A 365 60.11 -2.44 -41.46
C ASP A 365 58.62 -2.64 -41.07
N PRO A 366 57.76 -1.56 -41.20
CA PRO A 366 56.34 -1.62 -40.85
C PRO A 366 55.56 -2.72 -41.62
N GLU A 367 55.93 -3.03 -42.84
CA GLU A 367 55.30 -4.10 -43.61
C GLU A 367 55.65 -5.49 -43.01
N VAL A 368 56.92 -5.67 -42.62
CA VAL A 368 57.38 -6.87 -41.92
C VAL A 368 56.70 -7.01 -40.56
N ALA A 369 56.59 -5.87 -39.78
CA ALA A 369 55.84 -5.87 -38.50
C ALA A 369 54.39 -6.27 -38.67
N SER A 370 53.70 -5.81 -39.69
CA SER A 370 52.28 -6.16 -39.97
C SER A 370 52.15 -7.67 -40.32
N ARG A 371 53.10 -8.24 -41.09
CA ARG A 371 53.12 -9.65 -41.42
C ARG A 371 53.39 -10.52 -40.16
N LEU A 372 54.28 -10.07 -39.28
CA LEU A 372 54.59 -10.74 -38.01
C LEU A 372 53.38 -10.80 -37.09
N VAL A 373 52.66 -9.68 -36.91
CA VAL A 373 51.43 -9.60 -36.15
C VAL A 373 50.35 -10.57 -36.73
N SER A 374 50.24 -10.58 -38.06
CA SER A 374 49.30 -11.49 -38.75
C SER A 374 49.67 -12.97 -38.58
N ALA A 375 50.95 -13.24 -38.42
CA ALA A 375 51.47 -14.58 -38.12
C ALA A 375 51.45 -14.98 -36.63
N GLY A 376 50.93 -14.05 -35.76
CA GLY A 376 50.76 -14.33 -34.29
C GLY A 376 51.86 -13.73 -33.41
N PHE A 377 52.86 -13.08 -33.97
CA PHE A 377 53.94 -12.42 -33.21
C PHE A 377 53.56 -11.00 -32.89
N ALA A 378 52.74 -10.78 -31.85
CA ALA A 378 52.09 -9.51 -31.54
C ALA A 378 52.88 -8.60 -30.58
N SER A 379 53.97 -9.09 -29.99
CA SER A 379 54.79 -8.30 -29.07
C SER A 379 56.27 -8.80 -29.09
N PRO A 380 57.27 -7.99 -28.66
CA PRO A 380 58.66 -8.42 -28.60
C PRO A 380 58.90 -9.65 -27.77
N GLU A 381 58.16 -9.85 -26.68
CA GLU A 381 58.36 -10.98 -25.74
C GLU A 381 58.02 -12.34 -26.36
N VAL A 382 57.18 -12.36 -27.40
CA VAL A 382 56.79 -13.59 -28.09
C VAL A 382 57.98 -14.21 -28.87
N PHE A 383 59.01 -13.42 -29.12
CA PHE A 383 60.21 -13.92 -29.83
C PHE A 383 61.19 -14.65 -28.94
N GLU A 384 60.95 -14.73 -27.63
CA GLU A 384 61.78 -15.49 -26.72
C GLU A 384 61.76 -16.99 -27.07
N GLY A 385 62.88 -17.50 -27.55
CA GLY A 385 63.03 -18.89 -27.99
C GLY A 385 62.62 -19.18 -29.44
N VAL A 386 62.20 -18.19 -30.21
CA VAL A 386 61.88 -18.33 -31.64
C VAL A 386 63.12 -18.45 -32.50
N THR A 387 63.15 -19.40 -33.41
CA THR A 387 64.26 -19.63 -34.31
C THR A 387 63.94 -19.09 -35.71
N ALA A 388 64.99 -18.91 -36.56
CA ALA A 388 64.79 -18.52 -37.95
C ALA A 388 63.90 -19.50 -38.72
N THR A 389 63.96 -20.79 -38.36
CA THR A 389 63.12 -21.83 -38.99
C THR A 389 61.65 -21.61 -38.70
N ASP A 390 61.30 -21.15 -37.49
CA ASP A 390 59.88 -20.91 -37.11
C ASP A 390 59.30 -19.75 -37.89
N LEU A 391 60.09 -18.70 -38.18
CA LEU A 391 59.65 -17.56 -39.01
C LEU A 391 59.55 -17.95 -40.50
N VAL A 392 60.42 -18.82 -40.99
CA VAL A 392 60.32 -19.37 -42.35
C VAL A 392 59.07 -20.20 -42.53
N ASP A 393 58.72 -21.02 -41.56
CA ASP A 393 57.51 -21.85 -41.59
C ASP A 393 56.21 -21.01 -41.66
N VAL A 394 56.22 -19.77 -41.16
CA VAL A 394 55.09 -18.83 -41.29
C VAL A 394 55.19 -17.87 -42.45
N GLY A 395 56.11 -18.10 -43.39
CA GLY A 395 56.13 -17.45 -44.69
C GLY A 395 57.13 -16.29 -44.86
N PHE A 396 58.16 -16.19 -44.00
CA PHE A 396 59.26 -15.25 -44.18
C PHE A 396 60.43 -15.89 -44.95
N SER A 397 61.18 -15.11 -45.67
CA SER A 397 62.42 -15.62 -46.29
C SER A 397 63.50 -15.80 -45.22
N VAL A 398 64.51 -16.64 -45.51
CA VAL A 398 65.63 -16.89 -44.57
C VAL A 398 66.36 -15.63 -44.19
N ASP A 399 66.52 -14.72 -45.16
CA ASP A 399 67.19 -13.40 -44.95
C ASP A 399 66.36 -12.46 -44.08
N GLU A 400 65.02 -12.40 -44.33
CA GLU A 400 64.08 -11.63 -43.45
C GLU A 400 64.01 -12.17 -42.04
N ALA A 401 63.92 -13.49 -41.86
CA ALA A 401 63.87 -14.16 -40.57
C ALA A 401 65.12 -13.85 -39.73
N THR A 402 66.30 -13.92 -40.39
CA THR A 402 67.58 -13.63 -39.71
C THR A 402 67.70 -12.14 -39.36
N ASP A 403 67.24 -11.24 -40.21
CA ASP A 403 67.25 -9.79 -39.96
C ASP A 403 66.29 -9.43 -38.78
N VAL A 404 65.07 -9.98 -38.77
CA VAL A 404 64.12 -9.81 -37.68
C VAL A 404 64.68 -10.29 -36.34
N LEU A 405 65.23 -11.48 -36.26
CA LEU A 405 65.78 -12.01 -35.02
C LEU A 405 66.98 -11.21 -34.51
N SER A 406 67.83 -10.73 -35.42
CA SER A 406 68.96 -9.89 -35.00
C SER A 406 68.52 -8.55 -34.43
N LYS A 407 67.44 -7.94 -34.97
CA LYS A 407 66.86 -6.71 -34.46
C LYS A 407 66.13 -6.91 -33.11
N VAL A 408 65.44 -8.04 -32.93
CA VAL A 408 64.80 -8.44 -31.69
C VAL A 408 65.84 -8.70 -30.61
N GLU A 409 66.92 -9.39 -30.88
CA GLU A 409 68.04 -9.60 -29.94
C GLU A 409 68.68 -8.28 -29.55
N ALA A 410 68.91 -7.34 -30.51
CA ALA A 410 69.42 -6.02 -30.21
C ALA A 410 68.46 -5.19 -29.33
N TYR A 411 67.16 -5.35 -29.51
CA TYR A 411 66.14 -4.69 -28.66
C TYR A 411 66.22 -5.23 -27.19
N PHE A 412 66.31 -6.54 -27.01
CA PHE A 412 66.42 -7.11 -25.66
C PHE A 412 67.75 -6.73 -24.99
N GLN A 413 68.86 -6.59 -25.72
CA GLN A 413 70.15 -6.13 -25.20
C GLN A 413 70.13 -4.66 -24.78
N GLN A 414 69.22 -3.84 -25.33
CA GLN A 414 69.06 -2.40 -24.98
C GLN A 414 68.07 -2.17 -23.83
N THR A 415 67.13 -3.09 -23.62
CA THR A 415 66.06 -2.96 -22.63
C THR A 415 66.26 -3.83 -21.37
N GLY A 416 67.17 -4.77 -21.36
CA GLY A 416 67.62 -5.54 -20.21
C GLY A 416 68.91 -4.98 -19.65
#